data_15ab31e50c682101d3734fe73f487823
#
_entry.id   15ab31e50c682101d3734fe73f487823
#
_cell.length_a   1.000
_cell.length_b   1.000
_cell.length_c   1.000
_cell.angle_alpha   90.00
_cell.angle_beta   90.00
_cell.angle_gamma   90.00
#
_symmetry.space_group_name_H-M   'P 1'
#
loop_
_entity.id
_entity.type
_entity.pdbx_description
1 polymer ?
#
loop_
_entity_poly.entity_id
_entity_poly.type
_entity_poly.pdbx_seq_one_letter_code
_entity_poly.pdbx_strand_id
1 'polypeptide(L)'
;MKNKRNTGLRAGVYQESSNQKSTLFDLLASVLIFLALAAIGYTVSGFAAMLWLLGAGVLTCIAAAVIRHFQKTKLMLPILLAALLLVVLFARNPLLNGFGAAWNTLRDLWAAEKGMLLPLAETDSTGLWLAGIVTGILLALLAVVLSHVPTLTAVLLAALS
;
A
#
# COMPACT_ATOMS: atom_id res chain seq x y z
N MET A 1 57.08 -6.75 2.09
CA MET A 1 55.86 -6.22 2.76
C MET A 1 54.82 -5.89 1.69
N LYS A 2 53.85 -6.76 1.43
CA LYS A 2 52.83 -6.59 0.37
C LYS A 2 51.56 -5.96 0.92
N ASN A 3 51.16 -4.91 0.29
CA ASN A 3 50.10 -3.95 0.43
C ASN A 3 48.71 -4.57 0.70
N LYS A 4 48.30 -4.71 1.97
CA LYS A 4 46.97 -5.20 2.40
C LYS A 4 45.92 -4.10 2.52
N ARG A 5 46.22 -2.85 2.09
CA ARG A 5 45.34 -1.69 2.34
C ARG A 5 44.24 -1.44 1.31
N ASN A 6 44.25 -2.07 0.14
CA ASN A 6 43.31 -1.71 -0.94
C ASN A 6 42.09 -2.64 -1.12
N THR A 7 42.01 -3.75 -0.38
CA THR A 7 40.89 -4.69 -0.54
C THR A 7 39.65 -4.31 0.27
N GLY A 8 39.78 -3.61 1.41
CA GLY A 8 38.69 -3.21 2.25
C GLY A 8 37.82 -2.09 1.65
N LEU A 9 38.45 -1.12 1.00
CA LEU A 9 37.71 0.01 0.38
C LEU A 9 36.88 -0.43 -0.84
N ARG A 10 37.38 -1.36 -1.65
CA ARG A 10 36.63 -1.88 -2.81
C ARG A 10 35.47 -2.75 -2.40
N ALA A 11 35.57 -3.55 -1.35
CA ALA A 11 34.48 -4.36 -0.84
C ALA A 11 33.35 -3.48 -0.30
N GLY A 12 33.66 -2.39 0.41
CA GLY A 12 32.65 -1.45 0.91
C GLY A 12 31.85 -0.77 -0.20
N VAL A 13 32.53 -0.30 -1.26
CA VAL A 13 31.87 0.36 -2.40
C VAL A 13 30.96 -0.61 -3.17
N TYR A 14 31.37 -1.87 -3.36
CA TYR A 14 30.56 -2.88 -4.03
C TYR A 14 29.33 -3.27 -3.18
N GLN A 15 29.47 -3.34 -1.88
CA GLN A 15 28.38 -3.69 -0.98
C GLN A 15 27.32 -2.57 -0.90
N GLU A 16 27.75 -1.32 -0.92
CA GLU A 16 26.86 -0.15 -0.91
C GLU A 16 26.08 -0.03 -2.21
N SER A 17 26.70 -0.21 -3.37
CA SER A 17 26.02 -0.19 -4.67
C SER A 17 25.05 -1.37 -4.86
N SER A 18 25.36 -2.53 -4.33
CA SER A 18 24.48 -3.71 -4.36
C SER A 18 23.23 -3.49 -3.48
N ASN A 19 23.41 -2.90 -2.29
CA ASN A 19 22.32 -2.63 -1.38
C ASN A 19 21.36 -1.55 -1.95
N GLN A 20 21.90 -0.54 -2.62
CA GLN A 20 21.10 0.52 -3.26
C GLN A 20 20.26 -0.02 -4.44
N LYS A 21 20.82 -0.90 -5.26
CA LYS A 21 20.09 -1.56 -6.35
C LYS A 21 18.97 -2.45 -5.83
N SER A 22 19.22 -3.21 -4.76
CA SER A 22 18.19 -4.04 -4.10
C SER A 22 17.03 -3.19 -3.58
N THR A 23 17.32 -2.06 -2.94
CA THR A 23 16.28 -1.17 -2.39
C THR A 23 15.40 -0.55 -3.49
N LEU A 24 15.99 -0.17 -4.63
CA LEU A 24 15.23 0.35 -5.77
C LEU A 24 14.33 -0.72 -6.41
N PHE A 25 14.81 -1.94 -6.52
CA PHE A 25 14.02 -3.07 -7.04
C PHE A 25 12.83 -3.37 -6.14
N ASP A 26 13.05 -3.40 -4.83
CA ASP A 26 12.01 -3.64 -3.83
C ASP A 26 10.96 -2.51 -3.84
N LEU A 27 11.38 -1.26 -4.01
CA LEU A 27 10.48 -0.13 -4.17
C LEU A 27 9.60 -0.28 -5.41
N LEU A 28 10.20 -0.55 -6.57
CA LEU A 28 9.48 -0.75 -7.83
C LEU A 28 8.48 -1.89 -7.73
N ALA A 29 8.89 -3.03 -7.18
CA ALA A 29 8.01 -4.18 -6.97
C ALA A 29 6.83 -3.82 -6.05
N SER A 30 7.08 -3.16 -4.93
CA SER A 30 6.02 -2.74 -4.01
C SER A 30 5.04 -1.77 -4.65
N VAL A 31 5.52 -0.80 -5.42
CA VAL A 31 4.65 0.17 -6.14
C VAL A 31 3.83 -0.52 -7.21
N LEU A 32 4.40 -1.44 -7.99
CA LEU A 32 3.66 -2.18 -9.02
C LEU A 32 2.56 -3.06 -8.41
N ILE A 33 2.87 -3.79 -7.33
CA ILE A 33 1.88 -4.61 -6.62
C ILE A 33 0.78 -3.71 -6.04
N PHE A 34 1.14 -2.57 -5.45
CA PHE A 34 0.18 -1.61 -4.93
C PHE A 34 -0.75 -1.09 -6.04
N LEU A 35 -0.22 -0.70 -7.20
CA LEU A 35 -1.02 -0.23 -8.33
C LEU A 35 -1.95 -1.32 -8.86
N ALA A 36 -1.51 -2.57 -8.92
CA ALA A 36 -2.35 -3.69 -9.30
C ALA A 36 -3.51 -3.90 -8.30
N LEU A 37 -3.23 -3.88 -7.00
CA LEU A 37 -4.26 -3.99 -5.97
C LEU A 37 -5.24 -2.81 -6.00
N ALA A 38 -4.74 -1.59 -6.21
CA ALA A 38 -5.57 -0.39 -6.36
C ALA A 38 -6.47 -0.46 -7.60
N ALA A 39 -5.98 -0.99 -8.72
CA ALA A 39 -6.77 -1.18 -9.93
C ALA A 39 -7.91 -2.18 -9.72
N ILE A 40 -7.65 -3.31 -9.05
CA ILE A 40 -8.69 -4.28 -8.68
C ILE A 40 -9.73 -3.61 -7.77
N GLY A 41 -9.29 -2.86 -6.75
CA GLY A 41 -10.18 -2.12 -5.86
C GLY A 41 -11.07 -1.12 -6.62
N TYR A 42 -10.52 -0.43 -7.61
CA TYR A 42 -11.28 0.50 -8.45
C TYR A 42 -12.32 -0.20 -9.32
N THR A 43 -11.99 -1.31 -9.97
CA THR A 43 -12.95 -2.05 -10.81
C THR A 43 -14.12 -2.60 -10.01
N VAL A 44 -13.90 -2.94 -8.72
CA VAL A 44 -14.93 -3.50 -7.84
C VAL A 44 -15.77 -2.41 -7.18
N SER A 45 -15.17 -1.28 -6.76
CA SER A 45 -15.84 -0.28 -5.92
C SER A 45 -16.11 1.06 -6.59
N GLY A 46 -15.51 1.35 -7.76
CA GLY A 46 -15.64 2.64 -8.43
C GLY A 46 -15.28 3.83 -7.51
N PHE A 47 -14.24 3.71 -6.70
CA PHE A 47 -13.98 4.56 -5.55
C PHE A 47 -13.66 6.02 -5.94
N ALA A 48 -14.53 6.95 -5.60
CA ALA A 48 -14.40 8.38 -5.95
C ALA A 48 -13.15 9.06 -5.35
N ALA A 49 -12.56 8.50 -4.29
CA ALA A 49 -11.34 9.01 -3.64
C ALA A 49 -10.05 8.40 -4.19
N MET A 50 -10.05 7.91 -5.43
CA MET A 50 -8.91 7.21 -6.05
C MET A 50 -7.60 8.02 -6.01
N LEU A 51 -7.68 9.34 -6.16
CA LEU A 51 -6.50 10.21 -6.10
C LEU A 51 -5.84 10.17 -4.72
N TRP A 52 -6.63 10.22 -3.65
CA TRP A 52 -6.14 10.15 -2.26
C TRP A 52 -5.60 8.78 -1.91
N LEU A 53 -6.25 7.72 -2.41
CA LEU A 53 -5.81 6.35 -2.27
C LEU A 53 -4.44 6.14 -2.93
N LEU A 54 -4.27 6.56 -4.18
CA LEU A 54 -3.01 6.44 -4.91
C LEU A 54 -1.90 7.27 -4.27
N GLY A 55 -2.19 8.54 -3.91
CA GLY A 55 -1.22 9.43 -3.27
C GLY A 55 -0.71 8.86 -1.95
N ALA A 56 -1.61 8.46 -1.05
CA ALA A 56 -1.25 7.90 0.24
C ALA A 56 -0.50 6.57 0.11
N GLY A 57 -0.92 5.71 -0.82
CA GLY A 57 -0.28 4.42 -1.04
C GLY A 57 1.13 4.53 -1.59
N VAL A 58 1.35 5.37 -2.60
CA VAL A 58 2.69 5.62 -3.16
C VAL A 58 3.62 6.23 -2.11
N LEU A 59 3.14 7.22 -1.34
CA LEU A 59 3.92 7.80 -0.24
C LEU A 59 4.29 6.76 0.81
N THR A 60 3.39 5.83 1.12
CA THR A 60 3.64 4.74 2.06
C THR A 60 4.70 3.77 1.52
N CYS A 61 4.65 3.41 0.23
CA CYS A 61 5.68 2.58 -0.40
C CYS A 61 7.07 3.26 -0.36
N ILE A 62 7.13 4.56 -0.66
CA ILE A 62 8.38 5.33 -0.58
C ILE A 62 8.89 5.38 0.86
N ALA A 63 8.03 5.68 1.82
CA ALA A 63 8.40 5.70 3.23
C ALA A 63 8.95 4.35 3.69
N ALA A 64 8.30 3.24 3.32
CA ALA A 64 8.74 1.90 3.64
C ALA A 64 10.13 1.59 3.04
N ALA A 65 10.40 2.02 1.79
CA ALA A 65 11.70 1.83 1.14
C ALA A 65 12.80 2.65 1.83
N VAL A 66 12.53 3.91 2.18
CA VAL A 66 13.47 4.78 2.91
C VAL A 66 13.82 4.19 4.28
N ILE A 67 12.83 3.71 5.00
CA ILE A 67 12.99 3.07 6.30
C ILE A 67 13.87 1.84 6.21
N ARG A 68 13.67 1.05 5.19
CA ARG A 68 14.48 -0.14 4.89
C ARG A 68 15.93 0.21 4.64
N HIS A 69 16.18 1.28 3.90
CA HIS A 69 17.52 1.77 3.64
C HIS A 69 18.27 2.08 4.93
N PHE A 70 17.59 2.63 5.93
CA PHE A 70 18.18 2.94 7.24
C PHE A 70 18.21 1.77 8.23
N GLN A 71 17.86 0.54 7.83
CA GLN A 71 17.84 -0.68 8.66
C GLN A 71 17.00 -0.58 9.97
N LYS A 72 16.09 0.38 10.06
CA LYS A 72 15.25 0.61 11.25
C LYS A 72 13.87 -0.07 11.16
N THR A 73 13.74 -1.09 10.34
CA THR A 73 12.47 -1.78 10.05
C THR A 73 11.75 -2.35 11.25
N LYS A 74 12.48 -2.78 12.29
CA LYS A 74 11.88 -3.42 13.48
C LYS A 74 10.99 -2.50 14.31
N LEU A 75 11.27 -1.20 14.32
CA LEU A 75 10.54 -0.21 15.12
C LEU A 75 9.42 0.50 14.35
N MET A 76 9.52 0.60 13.03
CA MET A 76 8.63 1.46 12.27
C MET A 76 7.33 0.79 11.83
N LEU A 77 7.33 -0.52 11.57
CA LEU A 77 6.08 -1.22 11.30
C LEU A 77 5.08 -1.08 12.47
N PRO A 78 5.48 -1.34 13.72
CA PRO A 78 4.59 -1.12 14.86
C PRO A 78 4.20 0.35 15.06
N ILE A 79 5.09 1.32 14.81
CA ILE A 79 4.75 2.75 14.91
C ILE A 79 3.71 3.13 13.85
N LEU A 80 3.87 2.68 12.61
CA LEU A 80 2.96 2.98 11.50
C LEU A 80 1.59 2.30 11.71
N LEU A 81 1.58 1.07 12.23
CA LEU A 81 0.36 0.38 12.61
C LEU A 81 -0.33 1.07 13.79
N ALA A 82 0.42 1.53 14.80
CA ALA A 82 -0.14 2.27 15.92
C ALA A 82 -0.74 3.62 15.47
N ALA A 83 -0.06 4.35 14.59
CA ALA A 83 -0.58 5.59 14.01
C ALA A 83 -1.85 5.36 13.22
N LEU A 84 -1.88 4.30 12.39
CA LEU A 84 -3.08 3.91 11.64
C LEU A 84 -4.23 3.56 12.58
N LEU A 85 -3.96 2.80 13.63
CA LEU A 85 -4.96 2.42 14.64
C LEU A 85 -5.54 3.66 15.35
N LEU A 86 -4.68 4.64 15.69
CA LEU A 86 -5.12 5.91 16.25
C LEU A 86 -6.04 6.67 15.27
N VAL A 87 -5.67 6.76 13.99
CA VAL A 87 -6.51 7.40 12.98
C VAL A 87 -7.88 6.71 12.88
N VAL A 88 -7.90 5.38 12.85
CA VAL A 88 -9.16 4.60 12.81
C VAL A 88 -10.01 4.84 14.05
N LEU A 89 -9.41 4.91 15.23
CA LEU A 89 -10.13 5.14 16.48
C LEU A 89 -10.72 6.55 16.57
N PHE A 90 -9.92 7.58 16.24
CA PHE A 90 -10.36 8.98 16.34
C PHE A 90 -11.26 9.42 15.19
N ALA A 91 -11.08 8.86 14.01
CA ALA A 91 -11.84 9.20 12.81
C ALA A 91 -12.90 8.13 12.45
N ARG A 92 -13.37 7.34 13.41
CA ARG A 92 -14.29 6.22 13.19
C ARG A 92 -15.53 6.62 12.40
N ASN A 93 -16.20 7.69 12.81
CA ASN A 93 -17.45 8.12 12.18
C ASN A 93 -17.26 8.60 10.73
N PRO A 94 -16.34 9.55 10.44
CA PRO A 94 -16.11 9.95 9.06
C PRO A 94 -15.55 8.80 8.20
N LEU A 95 -14.79 7.88 8.76
CA LEU A 95 -14.31 6.68 8.05
C LEU A 95 -15.48 5.77 7.64
N LEU A 96 -16.41 5.49 8.54
CA LEU A 96 -17.59 4.68 8.24
C LEU A 96 -18.46 5.32 7.14
N ASN A 97 -18.66 6.64 7.20
CA ASN A 97 -19.37 7.38 6.16
C ASN A 97 -18.63 7.38 4.81
N GLY A 98 -17.30 7.41 4.84
CA GLY A 98 -16.48 7.29 3.63
C GLY A 98 -16.57 5.91 2.97
N PHE A 99 -16.55 4.85 3.76
CA PHE A 99 -16.77 3.48 3.26
C PHE A 99 -18.22 3.25 2.81
N GLY A 100 -19.18 4.04 3.31
CA GLY A 100 -20.55 4.03 2.84
C GLY A 100 -20.68 4.31 1.35
N ALA A 101 -19.84 5.16 0.78
CA ALA A 101 -19.82 5.43 -0.66
C ALA A 101 -19.38 4.20 -1.48
N ALA A 102 -18.34 3.50 -1.04
CA ALA A 102 -17.92 2.24 -1.66
C ALA A 102 -19.00 1.16 -1.54
N TRP A 103 -19.65 1.08 -0.38
CA TRP A 103 -20.80 0.20 -0.16
C TRP A 103 -21.94 0.50 -1.13
N ASN A 104 -22.33 1.77 -1.31
CA ASN A 104 -23.40 2.16 -2.22
C ASN A 104 -23.07 1.77 -3.68
N THR A 105 -21.82 1.93 -4.10
CA THR A 105 -21.38 1.50 -5.44
C THR A 105 -21.49 -0.02 -5.62
N LEU A 106 -21.02 -0.80 -4.64
CA LEU A 106 -21.16 -2.26 -4.65
C LEU A 106 -22.64 -2.68 -4.64
N ARG A 107 -23.46 -2.03 -3.84
CA ARG A 107 -24.90 -2.27 -3.77
C ARG A 107 -25.56 -2.06 -5.13
N ASP A 108 -25.22 -0.98 -5.82
CA ASP A 108 -25.81 -0.66 -7.13
C ASP A 108 -25.40 -1.69 -8.19
N LEU A 109 -24.16 -2.18 -8.16
CA LEU A 109 -23.71 -3.30 -8.99
C LEU A 109 -24.49 -4.58 -8.69
N TRP A 110 -24.71 -4.90 -7.42
CA TRP A 110 -25.46 -6.08 -7.02
C TRP A 110 -26.97 -5.98 -7.31
N ALA A 111 -27.54 -4.77 -7.17
CA ALA A 111 -28.93 -4.51 -7.54
C ALA A 111 -29.14 -4.70 -9.05
N ALA A 112 -28.20 -4.27 -9.87
CA ALA A 112 -28.23 -4.46 -11.32
C ALA A 112 -28.16 -5.93 -11.73
N GLU A 113 -27.34 -6.75 -11.03
CA GLU A 113 -27.18 -8.17 -11.36
C GLU A 113 -28.26 -9.07 -10.77
N LYS A 114 -28.72 -8.83 -9.55
CA LYS A 114 -29.57 -9.76 -8.78
C LYS A 114 -30.94 -9.21 -8.41
N GLY A 115 -31.23 -7.95 -8.73
CA GLY A 115 -32.52 -7.31 -8.39
C GLY A 115 -32.76 -7.13 -6.90
N MET A 116 -31.72 -7.26 -6.05
CA MET A 116 -31.83 -7.11 -4.60
C MET A 116 -31.59 -5.65 -4.19
N LEU A 117 -32.57 -5.03 -3.55
CA LEU A 117 -32.45 -3.70 -2.96
C LEU A 117 -31.88 -3.82 -1.54
N LEU A 118 -30.60 -3.49 -1.40
CA LEU A 118 -29.93 -3.37 -0.10
C LEU A 118 -30.06 -1.92 0.43
N PRO A 119 -29.99 -1.69 1.75
CA PRO A 119 -30.11 -0.35 2.32
C PRO A 119 -28.97 0.56 1.88
N LEU A 120 -29.30 1.86 1.71
CA LEU A 120 -28.32 2.92 1.43
C LEU A 120 -27.52 3.22 2.69
N ALA A 121 -26.19 3.40 2.53
CA ALA A 121 -25.35 3.92 3.58
C ALA A 121 -25.25 5.45 3.49
N GLU A 122 -25.14 6.11 4.63
CA GLU A 122 -24.86 7.55 4.69
C GLU A 122 -23.45 7.82 4.15
N THR A 123 -23.33 8.88 3.34
CA THR A 123 -22.05 9.27 2.73
C THR A 123 -21.75 10.72 3.04
N ASP A 124 -20.49 10.99 3.39
CA ASP A 124 -19.94 12.32 3.59
C ASP A 124 -18.70 12.52 2.72
N SER A 125 -18.58 13.71 2.11
CA SER A 125 -17.45 14.07 1.27
C SER A 125 -16.13 14.07 2.04
N THR A 126 -16.13 14.48 3.31
CA THR A 126 -14.94 14.44 4.18
C THR A 126 -14.52 13.03 4.54
N GLY A 127 -15.46 12.12 4.69
CA GLY A 127 -15.18 10.71 4.93
C GLY A 127 -14.57 10.00 3.72
N LEU A 128 -14.95 10.39 2.52
CA LEU A 128 -14.47 9.78 1.27
C LEU A 128 -12.96 9.87 1.09
N TRP A 129 -12.35 11.06 1.23
CA TRP A 129 -10.91 11.20 1.08
C TRP A 129 -10.15 10.50 2.21
N LEU A 130 -10.68 10.50 3.43
CA LEU A 130 -10.08 9.86 4.59
C LEU A 130 -10.11 8.33 4.43
N ALA A 131 -11.22 7.77 3.96
CA ALA A 131 -11.31 6.36 3.61
C ALA A 131 -10.34 5.98 2.49
N GLY A 132 -10.17 6.85 1.48
CA GLY A 132 -9.17 6.67 0.42
C GLY A 132 -7.75 6.61 0.96
N ILE A 133 -7.36 7.53 1.83
CA ILE A 133 -6.03 7.56 2.46
C ILE A 133 -5.79 6.28 3.28
N VAL A 134 -6.71 5.90 4.15
CA VAL A 134 -6.57 4.70 5.00
C VAL A 134 -6.47 3.44 4.15
N THR A 135 -7.32 3.30 3.14
CA THR A 135 -7.27 2.16 2.22
C THR A 135 -5.96 2.14 1.44
N GLY A 136 -5.49 3.28 0.96
CA GLY A 136 -4.21 3.41 0.26
C GLY A 136 -3.03 2.96 1.12
N ILE A 137 -2.98 3.38 2.38
CA ILE A 137 -1.95 2.95 3.34
C ILE A 137 -2.02 1.44 3.57
N LEU A 138 -3.20 0.88 3.80
CA LEU A 138 -3.38 -0.56 4.03
C LEU A 138 -2.95 -1.40 2.82
N LEU A 139 -3.38 -1.01 1.62
CA LEU A 139 -2.99 -1.71 0.39
C LEU A 139 -1.49 -1.60 0.13
N ALA A 140 -0.87 -0.45 0.41
CA ALA A 140 0.57 -0.26 0.27
C ALA A 140 1.36 -1.11 1.28
N LEU A 141 0.92 -1.20 2.53
CA LEU A 141 1.52 -2.10 3.52
C LEU A 141 1.42 -3.56 3.09
N LEU A 142 0.25 -3.96 2.58
CA LEU A 142 0.06 -5.30 2.03
C LEU A 142 1.01 -5.54 0.84
N ALA A 143 1.14 -4.60 -0.08
CA ALA A 143 2.05 -4.68 -1.21
C ALA A 143 3.52 -4.81 -0.77
N VAL A 144 3.94 -4.05 0.25
CA VAL A 144 5.28 -4.16 0.84
C VAL A 144 5.52 -5.53 1.46
N VAL A 145 4.55 -6.10 2.15
CA VAL A 145 4.64 -7.47 2.70
C VAL A 145 4.71 -8.50 1.58
N LEU A 146 3.84 -8.39 0.57
CA LEU A 146 3.79 -9.31 -0.56
C LEU A 146 5.07 -9.28 -1.41
N SER A 147 5.70 -8.11 -1.57
CA SER A 147 6.97 -7.98 -2.31
C SER A 147 8.11 -8.82 -1.71
N HIS A 148 7.97 -9.26 -0.45
CA HIS A 148 8.95 -10.11 0.24
C HIS A 148 8.68 -11.60 0.07
N VAL A 149 7.53 -11.98 -0.47
CA VAL A 149 7.15 -13.38 -0.69
C VAL A 149 7.08 -13.64 -2.20
N PRO A 150 8.20 -14.03 -2.84
CA PRO A 150 8.29 -14.13 -4.29
C PRO A 150 7.29 -15.11 -4.92
N THR A 151 6.89 -16.14 -4.18
CA THR A 151 5.88 -17.11 -4.63
C THR A 151 4.48 -16.48 -4.73
N LEU A 152 4.11 -15.60 -3.79
CA LEU A 152 2.83 -14.90 -3.79
C LEU A 152 2.76 -13.83 -4.89
N THR A 153 3.86 -13.12 -5.15
CA THR A 153 3.92 -12.14 -6.25
C THR A 153 3.77 -12.80 -7.61
N ALA A 154 4.38 -13.97 -7.81
CA ALA A 154 4.24 -14.73 -9.05
C ALA A 154 2.79 -15.22 -9.27
N VAL A 155 2.12 -15.67 -8.22
CA VAL A 155 0.71 -16.10 -8.29
C VAL A 155 -0.22 -14.91 -8.57
N LEU A 156 0.00 -13.75 -7.93
CA LEU A 156 -0.80 -12.54 -8.19
C LEU A 156 -0.62 -12.02 -9.63
N LEU A 157 0.61 -12.01 -10.14
CA LEU A 157 0.90 -11.61 -11.52
C LEU A 157 0.28 -12.60 -12.54
N ALA A 158 0.30 -13.90 -12.24
CA ALA A 158 -0.34 -14.91 -13.08
C ALA A 158 -1.89 -14.83 -13.05
N ALA A 159 -2.48 -14.35 -11.95
CA ALA A 159 -3.92 -14.16 -11.85
C ALA A 159 -4.42 -12.87 -12.54
N LEU A 160 -3.50 -11.95 -12.88
CA LEU A 160 -3.78 -10.67 -13.55
C LEU A 160 -3.51 -10.72 -15.06
N SER A 161 -2.88 -11.76 -15.57
CA SER A 161 -2.61 -12.01 -16.99
C SER A 161 -3.73 -12.82 -17.64
#